data_1610eda3493a80066976d1330fc39a8a
#
_entry.id   1610eda3493a80066976d1330fc39a8a
#
_cell.length_a   1.000
_cell.length_b   1.000
_cell.length_c   1.000
_cell.angle_alpha   90.00
_cell.angle_beta   90.00
_cell.angle_gamma   90.00
#
_symmetry.space_group_name_H-M   'P 1'
#
loop_
_entity.id
_entity.type
_entity.pdbx_description
1 polymer ?
#
loop_
_entity_poly.entity_id
_entity_poly.type
_entity_poly.pdbx_seq_one_letter_code
_entity_poly.pdbx_strand_id
1 'polypeptide(L)'
;WTCGIGVATADRPEGPFTDHGNMFISKNIGVQNSIDQFYIEDNGHKYLFWGSFHGIWGVELTDDGLSVKPGAQKFRIASNFMEGTYIHKRGRYYYLFGSAGACCEGAKSTYTVVYGRSESLFGPYYTKSGDRLLDGDYETMVHGDALVAGPGHNAEIVTDDEGTDWMPMHGYDRSNPEKGRQVWLVRINWKDGWPYVENGVVAKTDRKPVFGTVNLADPTVFADNGKYYLYGTTPTPDAGFWAFESDDLKSWRGPLGKHEGFALYNDGLTYGSKWFWAPQVFKRDGKYYMAYTANEHIALATADNPLGPFTQRRDTTYCYHAPVRAIDPFVFFDTDGKAYLYHVRLDHGNRIFVAELTDDLLGMKEETARECLHAEDGWENTEKAEWPVSEGPTVMKQGKTYYLFYSCNDYRSKDYAVGVATASSPLGPWEKQGPVITKENIGQPGTGHGDLFKDSKGNWQYVFHTHYSDTQVSPRRTAVVQLKIKGKKVTVVPGTFHFVER
;
A
#
# COMPACT_ATOMS: atom_id res chain seq x y z
N TRP A 1 34.03 -14.10 10.27
CA TRP A 1 33.51 -13.78 8.93
C TRP A 1 34.64 -13.73 7.94
N THR A 2 34.52 -14.47 6.82
CA THR A 2 35.54 -14.56 5.76
C THR A 2 35.03 -13.90 4.48
N CYS A 3 34.40 -12.70 4.59
CA CYS A 3 34.01 -11.92 3.44
C CYS A 3 35.21 -11.44 2.65
N GLY A 4 35.02 -11.23 1.35
CA GLY A 4 36.06 -10.72 0.48
C GLY A 4 35.48 -10.16 -0.80
N ILE A 5 36.30 -9.45 -1.55
CA ILE A 5 35.95 -8.83 -2.83
C ILE A 5 36.81 -9.50 -3.91
N GLY A 6 36.13 -9.98 -4.96
CA GLY A 6 36.74 -10.51 -6.18
C GLY A 6 36.56 -9.54 -7.34
N VAL A 7 37.29 -9.81 -8.44
CA VAL A 7 37.13 -9.04 -9.67
C VAL A 7 37.10 -9.97 -10.88
N ALA A 8 36.22 -9.66 -11.81
CA ALA A 8 36.10 -10.30 -13.10
C ALA A 8 35.98 -9.24 -14.20
N THR A 9 36.49 -9.53 -15.39
CA THR A 9 36.44 -8.62 -16.54
C THR A 9 35.80 -9.25 -17.75
N ALA A 10 35.17 -8.42 -18.59
CA ALA A 10 34.66 -8.84 -19.89
C ALA A 10 34.76 -7.67 -20.89
N ASP A 11 34.74 -7.99 -22.19
CA ASP A 11 34.77 -6.99 -23.25
C ASP A 11 33.37 -6.38 -23.49
N ARG A 12 32.31 -7.00 -22.95
CA ARG A 12 30.92 -6.59 -23.08
C ARG A 12 30.15 -6.85 -21.78
N PRO A 13 29.12 -6.05 -21.47
CA PRO A 13 28.32 -6.21 -20.25
C PRO A 13 27.69 -7.60 -20.11
N GLU A 14 27.38 -8.26 -21.21
CA GLU A 14 26.81 -9.61 -21.22
C GLU A 14 27.84 -10.72 -21.00
N GLY A 15 29.14 -10.35 -20.90
CA GLY A 15 30.22 -11.33 -20.78
C GLY A 15 30.65 -11.95 -22.12
N PRO A 16 31.30 -13.13 -22.08
CA PRO A 16 31.64 -13.89 -20.88
C PRO A 16 32.67 -13.17 -19.99
N PHE A 17 32.51 -13.32 -18.68
CA PHE A 17 33.45 -12.74 -17.72
C PHE A 17 34.61 -13.69 -17.45
N THR A 18 35.81 -13.13 -17.38
CA THR A 18 37.03 -13.80 -16.92
C THR A 18 37.24 -13.49 -15.44
N ASP A 19 37.21 -14.50 -14.58
CA ASP A 19 37.45 -14.39 -13.16
C ASP A 19 38.94 -14.25 -12.87
N HIS A 20 39.32 -13.17 -12.18
CA HIS A 20 40.71 -12.91 -11.72
C HIS A 20 40.91 -13.31 -10.24
N GLY A 21 39.91 -13.93 -9.61
CA GLY A 21 39.93 -14.36 -8.22
C GLY A 21 39.67 -13.24 -7.23
N ASN A 22 40.09 -13.46 -5.99
CA ASN A 22 39.87 -12.47 -4.95
C ASN A 22 40.92 -11.34 -5.01
N MET A 23 40.43 -10.10 -4.97
CA MET A 23 41.30 -8.92 -4.79
C MET A 23 41.85 -8.87 -3.36
N PHE A 24 40.97 -9.12 -2.38
CA PHE A 24 41.34 -9.30 -0.96
C PHE A 24 40.18 -9.93 -0.17
N ILE A 25 40.55 -10.46 1.01
CA ILE A 25 39.59 -10.91 2.03
C ILE A 25 39.70 -10.04 3.29
N SER A 26 38.61 -9.97 4.08
CA SER A 26 38.53 -9.16 5.30
C SER A 26 39.75 -9.30 6.22
N LYS A 27 40.23 -10.55 6.42
CA LYS A 27 41.39 -10.84 7.26
C LYS A 27 42.67 -10.18 6.74
N ASN A 28 42.87 -10.19 5.42
CA ASN A 28 44.12 -9.71 4.81
C ASN A 28 44.15 -8.19 4.70
N ILE A 29 43.00 -7.58 4.33
CA ILE A 29 42.87 -6.11 4.22
C ILE A 29 42.72 -5.46 5.61
N GLY A 30 42.39 -6.25 6.66
CA GLY A 30 42.19 -5.75 8.02
C GLY A 30 40.97 -4.87 8.19
N VAL A 31 39.90 -5.13 7.44
CA VAL A 31 38.56 -4.52 7.57
C VAL A 31 37.57 -5.64 7.70
N GLN A 32 36.83 -5.66 8.81
CA GLN A 32 35.80 -6.64 9.04
C GLN A 32 34.63 -6.40 8.06
N ASN A 33 33.96 -7.48 7.63
CA ASN A 33 32.82 -7.45 6.73
C ASN A 33 33.10 -6.67 5.43
N SER A 34 34.21 -7.03 4.74
CA SER A 34 34.62 -6.42 3.46
C SER A 34 33.73 -6.91 2.32
N ILE A 35 32.62 -6.21 2.12
CA ILE A 35 31.59 -6.38 1.06
C ILE A 35 31.13 -5.01 0.58
N ASP A 36 30.17 -4.98 -0.35
CA ASP A 36 29.49 -3.77 -0.85
C ASP A 36 30.46 -2.76 -1.47
N GLN A 37 31.22 -3.26 -2.44
CA GLN A 37 32.24 -2.49 -3.12
C GLN A 37 31.65 -1.50 -4.14
N PHE A 38 32.33 -0.36 -4.25
CA PHE A 38 32.11 0.64 -5.27
C PHE A 38 33.46 1.04 -5.91
N TYR A 39 33.54 0.97 -7.22
CA TYR A 39 34.71 1.37 -8.01
C TYR A 39 34.47 2.78 -8.59
N ILE A 40 35.53 3.60 -8.56
CA ILE A 40 35.52 4.95 -9.19
C ILE A 40 36.89 5.30 -9.75
N GLU A 41 36.92 5.96 -10.90
CA GLU A 41 38.06 6.62 -11.45
C GLU A 41 38.00 8.12 -11.16
N ASP A 42 39.07 8.68 -10.62
CA ASP A 42 39.19 10.10 -10.36
C ASP A 42 40.59 10.60 -10.63
N ASN A 43 40.69 11.66 -11.45
CA ASN A 43 41.97 12.27 -11.86
C ASN A 43 43.02 11.27 -12.40
N GLY A 44 42.57 10.24 -13.13
CA GLY A 44 43.45 9.22 -13.73
C GLY A 44 43.87 8.11 -12.77
N HIS A 45 43.40 8.11 -11.56
CA HIS A 45 43.63 7.06 -10.56
C HIS A 45 42.36 6.23 -10.35
N LYS A 46 42.51 4.97 -9.96
CA LYS A 46 41.46 4.02 -9.70
C LYS A 46 41.35 3.74 -8.21
N TYR A 47 40.11 3.76 -7.71
CA TYR A 47 39.86 3.55 -6.28
C TYR A 47 38.71 2.56 -6.10
N LEU A 48 38.83 1.77 -5.03
CA LEU A 48 37.76 0.91 -4.53
C LEU A 48 37.34 1.40 -3.15
N PHE A 49 36.02 1.60 -2.99
CA PHE A 49 35.40 1.88 -1.69
C PHE A 49 34.51 0.69 -1.31
N TRP A 50 34.47 0.36 -0.01
CA TRP A 50 33.70 -0.78 0.49
C TRP A 50 33.44 -0.67 1.97
N GLY A 51 32.50 -1.47 2.48
CA GLY A 51 32.29 -1.69 3.91
C GLY A 51 30.80 -1.85 4.25
N SER A 52 30.57 -2.61 5.32
CA SER A 52 29.24 -2.89 5.84
C SER A 52 29.29 -2.88 7.37
N PHE A 53 28.71 -1.86 8.00
CA PHE A 53 28.60 -1.63 9.45
C PHE A 53 29.90 -1.69 10.24
N HIS A 54 31.07 -1.66 9.58
CA HIS A 54 32.41 -1.58 10.17
C HIS A 54 33.23 -0.41 9.60
N GLY A 55 32.51 0.63 9.15
CA GLY A 55 33.05 1.81 8.46
C GLY A 55 33.11 1.59 6.95
N ILE A 56 33.06 2.71 6.24
CA ILE A 56 33.32 2.74 4.79
C ILE A 56 34.79 3.12 4.58
N TRP A 57 35.49 2.27 3.86
CA TRP A 57 36.91 2.37 3.59
C TRP A 57 37.17 2.55 2.10
N GLY A 58 38.31 3.16 1.77
CA GLY A 58 38.79 3.33 0.43
C GLY A 58 40.25 2.93 0.29
N VAL A 59 40.64 2.49 -0.91
CA VAL A 59 42.05 2.19 -1.25
C VAL A 59 42.31 2.44 -2.73
N GLU A 60 43.50 2.86 -3.10
CA GLU A 60 43.93 2.99 -4.49
C GLU A 60 44.22 1.60 -5.09
N LEU A 61 43.78 1.41 -6.33
CA LEU A 61 44.03 0.21 -7.13
C LEU A 61 45.22 0.41 -8.09
N THR A 62 45.72 -0.69 -8.63
CA THR A 62 46.66 -0.71 -9.76
C THR A 62 46.01 -0.10 -11.01
N ASP A 63 46.84 0.31 -11.97
CA ASP A 63 46.36 0.98 -13.20
C ASP A 63 45.44 0.08 -14.05
N ASP A 64 45.54 -1.25 -13.94
CA ASP A 64 44.61 -2.19 -14.56
C ASP A 64 43.30 -2.39 -13.75
N GLY A 65 43.24 -1.88 -12.50
CA GLY A 65 42.08 -2.00 -11.62
C GLY A 65 41.89 -3.39 -10.97
N LEU A 66 42.80 -4.32 -11.19
CA LEU A 66 42.62 -5.74 -10.78
C LEU A 66 43.15 -6.05 -9.38
N SER A 67 43.92 -5.15 -8.78
CA SER A 67 44.55 -5.36 -7.49
C SER A 67 44.66 -4.09 -6.68
N VAL A 68 44.85 -4.23 -5.37
CA VAL A 68 45.23 -3.10 -4.52
C VAL A 68 46.67 -2.67 -4.89
N LYS A 69 46.87 -1.38 -5.12
CA LYS A 69 48.17 -0.82 -5.49
C LYS A 69 49.22 -1.10 -4.39
N PRO A 70 50.39 -1.62 -4.73
CA PRO A 70 51.42 -1.88 -3.74
C PRO A 70 51.81 -0.64 -2.93
N GLY A 71 51.75 -0.72 -1.61
CA GLY A 71 52.02 0.40 -0.71
C GLY A 71 50.89 1.39 -0.50
N ALA A 72 49.72 1.23 -1.18
CA ALA A 72 48.56 2.07 -0.97
C ALA A 72 48.06 1.96 0.48
N GLN A 73 47.82 3.13 1.05
CA GLN A 73 47.19 3.21 2.39
C GLN A 73 45.69 3.24 2.27
N LYS A 74 44.99 2.38 3.02
CA LYS A 74 43.55 2.48 3.15
C LYS A 74 43.18 3.64 4.06
N PHE A 75 42.08 4.27 3.74
CA PHE A 75 41.51 5.40 4.49
C PHE A 75 40.04 5.20 4.75
N ARG A 76 39.52 5.80 5.82
CA ARG A 76 38.16 5.66 6.25
C ARG A 76 37.37 6.94 5.95
N ILE A 77 36.16 6.83 5.36
CA ILE A 77 35.36 7.97 4.96
C ILE A 77 33.99 8.06 5.68
N ALA A 78 33.52 6.96 6.29
CA ALA A 78 32.32 6.98 7.13
C ALA A 78 32.46 6.03 8.33
N SER A 79 31.62 6.25 9.34
CA SER A 79 31.58 5.47 10.58
C SER A 79 30.81 4.13 10.40
N ASN A 80 30.54 3.42 11.51
CA ASN A 80 30.00 2.05 11.50
C ASN A 80 28.48 1.96 11.28
N PHE A 81 27.80 3.03 10.90
CA PHE A 81 26.36 3.08 10.84
C PHE A 81 25.74 2.65 9.50
N MET A 82 26.55 2.47 8.45
CA MET A 82 26.08 2.27 7.09
C MET A 82 26.81 1.17 6.33
N GLU A 83 26.19 0.76 5.23
CA GLU A 83 26.72 -0.14 4.20
C GLU A 83 26.24 0.31 2.80
N GLY A 84 26.51 -0.49 1.74
CA GLY A 84 26.00 -0.22 0.39
C GLY A 84 26.61 1.04 -0.23
N THR A 85 27.93 1.08 -0.30
CA THR A 85 28.70 2.25 -0.73
C THR A 85 28.45 2.66 -2.17
N TYR A 86 28.10 3.92 -2.40
CA TYR A 86 28.06 4.56 -3.72
C TYR A 86 28.55 6.00 -3.62
N ILE A 87 29.42 6.45 -4.53
CA ILE A 87 29.90 7.83 -4.57
C ILE A 87 29.51 8.46 -5.91
N HIS A 88 28.70 9.52 -5.85
CA HIS A 88 28.27 10.29 -6.99
C HIS A 88 29.06 11.60 -7.08
N LYS A 89 29.70 11.86 -8.24
CA LYS A 89 30.38 13.14 -8.51
C LYS A 89 29.45 14.06 -9.29
N ARG A 90 29.18 15.27 -8.74
CA ARG A 90 28.41 16.31 -9.42
C ARG A 90 29.06 17.67 -9.20
N GLY A 91 29.50 18.27 -10.29
CA GLY A 91 30.26 19.51 -10.23
C GLY A 91 31.54 19.34 -9.41
N ARG A 92 31.72 20.19 -8.40
CA ARG A 92 32.91 20.12 -7.51
C ARG A 92 32.73 19.19 -6.33
N TYR A 93 31.54 18.56 -6.16
CA TYR A 93 31.22 17.78 -4.99
C TYR A 93 31.18 16.28 -5.27
N TYR A 94 31.56 15.51 -4.26
CA TYR A 94 31.35 14.08 -4.14
C TYR A 94 30.28 13.84 -3.08
N TYR A 95 29.31 12.99 -3.39
CA TYR A 95 28.22 12.59 -2.50
C TYR A 95 28.39 11.12 -2.18
N LEU A 96 28.68 10.80 -0.93
CA LEU A 96 28.74 9.43 -0.46
C LEU A 96 27.32 9.04 -0.04
N PHE A 97 26.76 8.09 -0.77
CA PHE A 97 25.50 7.41 -0.42
C PHE A 97 25.79 6.05 0.20
N GLY A 98 24.89 5.61 1.05
CA GLY A 98 24.87 4.28 1.61
C GLY A 98 23.54 4.04 2.32
N SER A 99 23.47 2.98 3.12
CA SER A 99 22.23 2.62 3.78
C SER A 99 22.45 2.28 5.24
N ALA A 100 21.54 2.78 6.09
CA ALA A 100 21.52 2.51 7.52
C ALA A 100 20.25 1.72 7.90
N GLY A 101 20.26 1.09 9.08
CA GLY A 101 19.13 0.31 9.58
C GLY A 101 19.16 -1.15 9.14
N ALA A 102 18.05 -1.88 9.35
CA ALA A 102 17.91 -3.30 9.06
C ALA A 102 17.25 -3.55 7.71
N CYS A 103 17.93 -4.32 6.81
CA CYS A 103 17.46 -4.53 5.42
C CYS A 103 16.50 -5.69 5.24
N CYS A 104 16.54 -6.73 6.05
CA CYS A 104 16.11 -8.07 5.65
C CYS A 104 14.97 -8.64 6.50
N GLU A 105 14.08 -7.78 7.00
CA GLU A 105 12.98 -8.11 7.93
C GLU A 105 11.58 -7.97 7.28
N GLY A 106 11.50 -8.06 5.94
CA GLY A 106 10.23 -7.92 5.22
C GLY A 106 9.58 -6.55 5.47
N ALA A 107 8.30 -6.54 5.78
CA ALA A 107 7.55 -5.31 6.07
C ALA A 107 8.03 -4.54 7.33
N LYS A 108 8.84 -5.18 8.17
CA LYS A 108 9.45 -4.56 9.37
C LYS A 108 10.81 -3.93 9.12
N SER A 109 11.35 -4.05 7.91
CA SER A 109 12.65 -3.48 7.57
C SER A 109 12.68 -1.97 7.78
N THR A 110 13.74 -1.50 8.44
CA THR A 110 13.99 -0.08 8.75
C THR A 110 15.08 0.53 7.89
N TYR A 111 15.50 -0.18 6.86
CA TYR A 111 16.58 0.25 5.96
C TYR A 111 16.25 1.60 5.33
N THR A 112 17.27 2.44 5.16
CA THR A 112 17.12 3.85 4.80
C THR A 112 18.34 4.28 3.99
N VAL A 113 18.18 4.98 2.86
CA VAL A 113 19.28 5.59 2.13
C VAL A 113 19.73 6.85 2.85
N VAL A 114 21.03 6.89 3.16
CA VAL A 114 21.69 8.00 3.86
C VAL A 114 22.83 8.56 3.04
N TYR A 115 23.22 9.82 3.28
CA TYR A 115 24.30 10.43 2.53
C TYR A 115 25.01 11.57 3.25
N GLY A 116 26.15 11.98 2.70
CA GLY A 116 26.88 13.20 3.02
C GLY A 116 27.64 13.72 1.80
N ARG A 117 28.17 14.94 1.88
CA ARG A 117 28.85 15.63 0.80
C ARG A 117 30.26 16.04 1.18
N SER A 118 31.20 15.99 0.20
CA SER A 118 32.57 16.48 0.32
C SER A 118 33.03 17.16 -0.96
N GLU A 119 34.03 18.03 -0.88
CA GLU A 119 34.77 18.54 -2.04
C GLU A 119 35.96 17.65 -2.44
N SER A 120 36.23 16.62 -1.64
CA SER A 120 37.30 15.64 -1.87
C SER A 120 36.69 14.23 -1.91
N LEU A 121 37.13 13.41 -2.88
CA LEU A 121 36.81 11.97 -2.91
C LEU A 121 37.15 11.26 -1.61
N PHE A 122 38.18 11.71 -0.93
CA PHE A 122 38.69 11.10 0.31
C PHE A 122 38.00 11.61 1.58
N GLY A 123 37.00 12.49 1.42
CA GLY A 123 36.33 13.15 2.52
C GLY A 123 37.18 14.31 3.14
N PRO A 124 36.82 14.74 4.37
CA PRO A 124 35.67 14.27 5.14
C PRO A 124 34.33 14.63 4.48
N TYR A 125 33.36 13.71 4.59
CA TYR A 125 31.97 13.94 4.14
C TYR A 125 31.16 14.55 5.28
N TYR A 126 30.33 15.53 4.94
CA TYR A 126 29.56 16.34 5.89
C TYR A 126 28.06 16.26 5.60
N THR A 127 27.25 16.42 6.65
CA THR A 127 25.82 16.73 6.59
C THR A 127 25.60 18.21 6.19
N LYS A 128 24.36 18.62 6.01
CA LYS A 128 23.97 20.03 5.78
C LYS A 128 24.29 20.92 6.98
N SER A 129 24.26 20.37 8.18
CA SER A 129 24.60 21.06 9.44
C SER A 129 26.13 21.17 9.66
N GLY A 130 26.92 20.45 8.87
CA GLY A 130 28.39 20.46 8.99
C GLY A 130 28.96 19.36 9.87
N ASP A 131 28.14 18.41 10.29
CA ASP A 131 28.56 17.24 11.07
C ASP A 131 29.17 16.17 10.15
N ARG A 132 30.10 15.37 10.66
CA ARG A 132 30.88 14.45 9.83
C ARG A 132 30.30 13.03 9.85
N LEU A 133 30.26 12.39 8.67
CA LEU A 133 29.90 10.97 8.56
C LEU A 133 30.91 10.05 9.32
N LEU A 134 32.09 10.51 9.52
CA LEU A 134 33.12 9.80 10.36
C LEU A 134 32.75 9.74 11.84
N ASP A 135 31.93 10.70 12.31
CA ASP A 135 31.46 10.77 13.71
C ASP A 135 30.11 10.05 13.90
N GLY A 136 29.49 9.59 12.83
CA GLY A 136 28.23 8.83 12.85
C GLY A 136 27.02 9.62 12.40
N ASP A 137 27.19 10.89 12.00
CA ASP A 137 26.11 11.75 11.51
C ASP A 137 25.86 11.53 10.01
N TYR A 138 24.63 11.75 9.55
CA TYR A 138 24.25 11.60 8.14
C TYR A 138 22.96 12.36 7.81
N GLU A 139 22.77 12.65 6.53
CA GLU A 139 21.50 13.10 5.98
C GLU A 139 20.68 11.89 5.55
N THR A 140 19.39 11.89 5.82
CA THR A 140 18.45 10.90 5.27
C THR A 140 17.99 11.34 3.89
N MET A 141 18.19 10.48 2.88
CA MET A 141 17.72 10.71 1.52
C MET A 141 16.37 10.06 1.28
N VAL A 142 16.24 8.78 1.63
CA VAL A 142 15.07 7.96 1.38
C VAL A 142 14.82 7.06 2.58
N HIS A 143 13.62 7.07 3.11
CA HIS A 143 13.18 6.19 4.21
C HIS A 143 11.89 5.46 3.86
N GLY A 144 11.48 4.44 4.61
CA GLY A 144 10.24 3.69 4.42
C GLY A 144 8.97 4.55 4.53
N ASP A 145 7.95 4.21 3.75
CA ASP A 145 6.61 4.85 3.79
C ASP A 145 5.51 3.79 3.87
N ALA A 146 4.27 4.20 3.61
CA ALA A 146 3.13 3.28 3.61
C ALA A 146 3.18 2.19 2.53
N LEU A 147 3.97 2.37 1.47
CA LEU A 147 4.10 1.39 0.37
C LEU A 147 5.35 0.55 0.50
N VAL A 148 6.47 1.18 0.85
CA VAL A 148 7.78 0.56 0.82
C VAL A 148 8.34 0.46 2.23
N ALA A 149 8.74 -0.73 2.62
CA ALA A 149 9.50 -0.94 3.83
C ALA A 149 10.97 -1.12 3.49
N GLY A 150 11.84 -0.49 4.27
CA GLY A 150 13.27 -0.65 4.18
C GLY A 150 13.87 -0.34 2.79
N PRO A 151 13.60 0.84 2.18
CA PRO A 151 14.24 1.23 0.94
C PRO A 151 15.72 1.51 1.19
N GLY A 152 16.59 0.85 0.44
CA GLY A 152 18.03 1.03 0.62
C GLY A 152 18.87 0.29 -0.40
N HIS A 153 20.17 0.25 -0.13
CA HIS A 153 21.21 -0.31 -1.00
C HIS A 153 21.01 0.18 -2.44
N ASN A 154 21.09 1.49 -2.58
CA ASN A 154 20.89 2.15 -3.88
C ASN A 154 21.97 1.76 -4.87
N ALA A 155 21.59 1.68 -6.14
CA ALA A 155 22.51 1.66 -7.26
C ALA A 155 22.93 3.09 -7.66
N GLU A 156 23.68 3.21 -8.74
CA GLU A 156 24.13 4.49 -9.27
C GLU A 156 22.96 5.37 -9.72
N ILE A 157 23.12 6.67 -9.59
CA ILE A 157 22.19 7.65 -10.17
C ILE A 157 22.37 7.60 -11.68
N VAL A 158 21.26 7.43 -12.40
CA VAL A 158 21.20 7.48 -13.86
C VAL A 158 20.37 8.69 -14.29
N THR A 159 20.86 9.41 -15.28
CA THR A 159 20.15 10.55 -15.86
C THR A 159 19.45 10.07 -17.14
N ASP A 160 18.13 10.33 -17.24
CA ASP A 160 17.33 9.99 -18.43
C ASP A 160 17.56 10.99 -19.57
N ASP A 161 16.94 10.72 -20.73
CA ASP A 161 17.05 11.57 -21.93
C ASP A 161 16.43 12.97 -21.72
N GLU A 162 15.62 13.18 -20.70
CA GLU A 162 15.01 14.45 -20.31
C GLU A 162 15.88 15.22 -19.29
N GLY A 163 16.99 14.64 -18.87
CA GLY A 163 17.90 15.24 -17.89
C GLY A 163 17.45 15.05 -16.45
N THR A 164 16.54 14.12 -16.19
CA THR A 164 16.09 13.78 -14.84
C THR A 164 16.98 12.71 -14.22
N ASP A 165 17.42 12.95 -13.00
CA ASP A 165 18.24 12.00 -12.25
C ASP A 165 17.34 11.00 -11.50
N TRP A 166 17.62 9.70 -11.65
CA TRP A 166 16.92 8.60 -11.03
C TRP A 166 17.89 7.72 -10.23
N MET A 167 17.46 7.26 -9.06
CA MET A 167 18.20 6.34 -8.21
C MET A 167 17.44 5.04 -8.03
N PRO A 168 17.91 3.92 -8.59
CA PRO A 168 17.39 2.60 -8.27
C PRO A 168 17.80 2.17 -6.86
N MET A 169 16.92 1.48 -6.14
CA MET A 169 17.18 0.88 -4.85
C MET A 169 16.31 -0.35 -4.64
N HIS A 170 16.55 -1.13 -3.63
CA HIS A 170 15.60 -2.19 -3.26
C HIS A 170 14.79 -1.82 -2.02
N GLY A 171 13.65 -2.47 -1.85
CA GLY A 171 12.78 -2.39 -0.69
C GLY A 171 11.69 -3.43 -0.77
N TYR A 172 10.92 -3.59 0.28
CA TYR A 172 9.77 -4.49 0.28
C TYR A 172 8.50 -3.73 -0.04
N ASP A 173 7.68 -4.28 -0.93
CA ASP A 173 6.29 -3.85 -1.08
C ASP A 173 5.51 -4.26 0.18
N ARG A 174 5.01 -3.29 0.96
CA ARG A 174 4.27 -3.58 2.19
C ARG A 174 2.97 -4.33 1.94
N SER A 175 2.40 -4.21 0.75
CA SER A 175 1.20 -4.96 0.37
C SER A 175 1.49 -6.44 0.09
N ASN A 176 2.75 -6.77 -0.22
CA ASN A 176 3.17 -8.14 -0.53
C ASN A 176 4.65 -8.39 -0.18
N PRO A 177 5.03 -8.34 1.10
CA PRO A 177 6.42 -8.48 1.53
C PRO A 177 7.00 -9.88 1.23
N GLU A 178 6.15 -10.88 1.02
CA GLU A 178 6.55 -12.27 0.71
C GLU A 178 7.21 -12.40 -0.67
N LYS A 179 7.02 -11.44 -1.56
CA LYS A 179 7.76 -11.38 -2.84
C LYS A 179 9.25 -11.08 -2.65
N GLY A 180 9.68 -10.79 -1.44
CA GLY A 180 11.04 -10.36 -1.17
C GLY A 180 11.30 -8.92 -1.59
N ARG A 181 12.59 -8.58 -1.70
CA ARG A 181 13.02 -7.23 -2.08
C ARG A 181 12.75 -6.97 -3.56
N GLN A 182 12.05 -5.88 -3.83
CA GLN A 182 11.73 -5.40 -5.18
C GLN A 182 12.62 -4.21 -5.53
N VAL A 183 12.82 -3.95 -6.82
CA VAL A 183 13.51 -2.74 -7.29
C VAL A 183 12.53 -1.58 -7.31
N TRP A 184 12.93 -0.47 -6.71
CA TRP A 184 12.23 0.80 -6.69
C TRP A 184 13.07 1.87 -7.35
N LEU A 185 12.42 2.84 -7.98
CA LEU A 185 13.07 3.95 -8.66
C LEU A 185 12.57 5.26 -8.06
N VAL A 186 13.49 6.12 -7.59
CA VAL A 186 13.14 7.45 -7.10
C VAL A 186 13.77 8.53 -7.97
N ARG A 187 13.04 9.63 -8.14
CA ARG A 187 13.56 10.84 -8.77
C ARG A 187 14.38 11.64 -7.78
N ILE A 188 15.58 12.01 -8.18
CA ILE A 188 16.46 12.87 -7.41
C ILE A 188 16.33 14.30 -7.92
N ASN A 189 15.99 15.20 -7.02
CA ASN A 189 16.00 16.64 -7.25
C ASN A 189 17.23 17.26 -6.57
N TRP A 190 17.66 18.42 -7.08
CA TRP A 190 18.83 19.12 -6.55
C TRP A 190 18.48 20.56 -6.19
N LYS A 191 18.82 20.98 -5.00
CA LYS A 191 18.67 22.37 -4.53
C LYS A 191 19.89 22.78 -3.72
N ASP A 192 20.48 23.93 -4.05
CA ASP A 192 21.66 24.49 -3.37
C ASP A 192 22.83 23.50 -3.28
N GLY A 193 22.97 22.65 -4.31
CA GLY A 193 23.98 21.60 -4.36
C GLY A 193 23.75 20.45 -3.41
N TRP A 194 22.49 20.19 -2.99
CA TRP A 194 22.09 19.04 -2.19
C TRP A 194 21.01 18.24 -2.89
N PRO A 195 21.14 16.90 -2.90
CA PRO A 195 20.09 16.05 -3.41
C PRO A 195 18.92 15.95 -2.40
N TYR A 196 17.71 15.80 -2.92
CA TYR A 196 16.53 15.52 -2.11
C TYR A 196 15.48 14.77 -2.93
N VAL A 197 14.61 14.07 -2.22
CA VAL A 197 13.41 13.42 -2.76
C VAL A 197 12.20 14.15 -2.18
N GLU A 198 11.26 14.55 -3.02
CA GLU A 198 10.02 15.19 -2.55
C GLU A 198 9.12 14.17 -1.84
N ASN A 199 8.58 14.56 -0.67
CA ASN A 199 7.60 13.80 0.10
C ASN A 199 8.06 12.40 0.61
N GLY A 200 9.30 12.28 0.99
CA GLY A 200 9.85 11.03 1.56
C GLY A 200 10.24 10.02 0.49
N VAL A 201 9.99 8.76 0.73
CA VAL A 201 10.62 7.63 0.09
C VAL A 201 10.50 7.53 -1.40
N VAL A 202 9.36 7.78 -1.93
CA VAL A 202 9.11 7.76 -3.37
C VAL A 202 8.22 8.94 -3.62
N ALA A 203 8.66 9.93 -4.39
CA ALA A 203 7.83 11.07 -4.74
C ALA A 203 6.49 10.55 -5.24
N LYS A 204 5.44 10.78 -4.47
CA LYS A 204 4.09 10.27 -4.77
C LYS A 204 3.58 10.74 -6.13
N THR A 205 4.09 11.88 -6.59
CA THR A 205 3.74 12.50 -7.87
C THR A 205 4.52 11.95 -9.07
N ASP A 206 5.70 11.36 -8.86
CA ASP A 206 6.60 10.90 -9.93
C ASP A 206 6.59 9.36 -10.08
N ARG A 207 5.75 8.68 -9.35
CA ARG A 207 5.56 7.25 -9.57
C ARG A 207 4.98 7.05 -10.97
N LYS A 208 5.80 6.57 -11.89
CA LYS A 208 5.27 5.73 -12.95
C LYS A 208 4.50 4.61 -12.24
N PRO A 209 3.25 4.35 -12.64
CA PRO A 209 2.46 3.34 -11.94
C PRO A 209 3.29 2.07 -11.81
N VAL A 210 3.50 1.62 -10.59
CA VAL A 210 3.99 0.26 -10.37
C VAL A 210 2.85 -0.61 -10.87
N PHE A 211 3.02 -1.18 -12.06
CA PHE A 211 2.03 -2.05 -12.66
C PHE A 211 1.77 -3.20 -11.70
N GLY A 212 0.58 -3.27 -11.18
CA GLY A 212 0.17 -4.32 -10.27
C GLY A 212 -1.24 -4.09 -9.76
N THR A 213 -1.95 -5.18 -9.56
CA THR A 213 -3.31 -5.16 -9.01
C THR A 213 -3.30 -4.54 -7.62
N VAL A 214 -4.24 -3.65 -7.35
CA VAL A 214 -4.49 -3.16 -5.99
C VAL A 214 -5.06 -4.31 -5.16
N ASN A 215 -4.41 -4.58 -4.03
CA ASN A 215 -4.79 -5.67 -3.13
C ASN A 215 -5.51 -5.09 -1.90
N LEU A 216 -6.76 -4.74 -2.08
CA LEU A 216 -7.69 -4.41 -1.00
C LEU A 216 -8.84 -5.41 -0.99
N ALA A 217 -9.21 -5.86 0.19
CA ALA A 217 -10.46 -6.56 0.41
C ALA A 217 -11.58 -5.58 0.77
N ASP A 218 -12.83 -6.01 0.66
CA ASP A 218 -14.00 -5.25 1.09
C ASP A 218 -13.96 -3.79 0.57
N PRO A 219 -13.71 -3.59 -0.75
CA PRO A 219 -13.42 -2.28 -1.28
C PRO A 219 -14.68 -1.40 -1.43
N THR A 220 -14.50 -0.10 -1.24
CA THR A 220 -15.48 0.94 -1.55
C THR A 220 -14.86 2.02 -2.45
N VAL A 221 -15.63 2.58 -3.36
CA VAL A 221 -15.23 3.72 -4.21
C VAL A 221 -16.13 4.91 -3.93
N PHE A 222 -15.53 6.00 -3.50
CA PHE A 222 -16.18 7.29 -3.29
C PHE A 222 -15.82 8.26 -4.41
N ALA A 223 -16.82 8.88 -5.05
CA ALA A 223 -16.62 9.86 -6.12
C ALA A 223 -16.88 11.28 -5.61
N ASP A 224 -15.93 12.20 -5.80
CA ASP A 224 -16.06 13.62 -5.45
C ASP A 224 -15.24 14.50 -6.38
N ASN A 225 -15.80 15.62 -6.83
CA ASN A 225 -15.14 16.64 -7.66
C ASN A 225 -14.43 16.07 -8.92
N GLY A 226 -15.05 15.09 -9.58
CA GLY A 226 -14.52 14.49 -10.80
C GLY A 226 -13.42 13.47 -10.59
N LYS A 227 -13.13 13.11 -9.34
CA LYS A 227 -12.17 12.08 -8.95
C LYS A 227 -12.85 10.92 -8.25
N TYR A 228 -12.16 9.80 -8.24
CA TYR A 228 -12.56 8.58 -7.55
C TYR A 228 -11.54 8.24 -6.48
N TYR A 229 -12.00 7.87 -5.30
CA TYR A 229 -11.19 7.47 -4.16
C TYR A 229 -11.54 6.04 -3.77
N LEU A 230 -10.55 5.18 -3.70
CA LEU A 230 -10.71 3.77 -3.35
C LEU A 230 -10.13 3.50 -1.97
N TYR A 231 -10.91 2.81 -1.16
CA TYR A 231 -10.53 2.33 0.16
C TYR A 231 -10.89 0.85 0.29
N GLY A 232 -10.40 0.19 1.33
CA GLY A 232 -10.74 -1.20 1.63
C GLY A 232 -9.90 -1.76 2.75
N THR A 233 -10.21 -2.98 3.16
CA THR A 233 -9.43 -3.73 4.13
C THR A 233 -8.04 -4.03 3.55
N THR A 234 -7.01 -3.52 4.22
CA THR A 234 -5.62 -3.70 3.78
C THR A 234 -5.11 -5.13 4.07
N PRO A 235 -4.05 -5.60 3.41
CA PRO A 235 -3.40 -6.87 3.77
C PRO A 235 -2.85 -6.90 5.21
N THR A 236 -2.66 -5.72 5.82
CA THR A 236 -2.28 -5.54 7.23
C THR A 236 -3.39 -4.81 7.98
N PRO A 237 -4.53 -5.47 8.28
CA PRO A 237 -5.74 -4.77 8.71
C PRO A 237 -5.64 -4.08 10.07
N ASP A 238 -4.61 -4.37 10.86
CA ASP A 238 -4.43 -3.72 12.16
C ASP A 238 -3.82 -2.31 12.06
N ALA A 239 -3.34 -1.92 10.88
CA ALA A 239 -2.73 -0.60 10.66
C ALA A 239 -3.73 0.49 10.26
N GLY A 240 -4.88 0.12 9.69
CA GLY A 240 -5.87 1.08 9.19
C GLY A 240 -6.17 0.94 7.69
N PHE A 241 -6.65 2.01 7.06
CA PHE A 241 -7.12 2.02 5.67
C PHE A 241 -6.28 2.89 4.77
N TRP A 242 -5.76 2.33 3.68
CA TRP A 242 -5.15 3.09 2.60
C TRP A 242 -6.20 3.84 1.77
N ALA A 243 -5.77 4.91 1.08
CA ALA A 243 -6.56 5.57 0.06
C ALA A 243 -5.81 5.60 -1.27
N PHE A 244 -6.52 5.28 -2.34
CA PHE A 244 -6.05 5.44 -3.72
C PHE A 244 -6.92 6.45 -4.44
N GLU A 245 -6.39 7.11 -5.48
CA GLU A 245 -7.10 8.10 -6.27
C GLU A 245 -7.01 7.76 -7.77
N SER A 246 -8.09 8.01 -8.51
CA SER A 246 -8.13 7.90 -9.96
C SER A 246 -8.96 9.03 -10.57
N ASP A 247 -8.61 9.47 -11.77
CA ASP A 247 -9.40 10.42 -12.56
C ASP A 247 -10.29 9.69 -13.60
N ASP A 248 -9.99 8.42 -13.93
CA ASP A 248 -10.59 7.72 -15.07
C ASP A 248 -11.06 6.29 -14.77
N LEU A 249 -10.88 5.80 -13.53
CA LEU A 249 -11.14 4.42 -13.08
C LEU A 249 -10.22 3.35 -13.69
N LYS A 250 -9.25 3.73 -14.51
CA LYS A 250 -8.32 2.82 -15.18
C LYS A 250 -6.94 2.86 -14.56
N SER A 251 -6.48 4.07 -14.26
CA SER A 251 -5.17 4.32 -13.68
C SER A 251 -5.34 4.82 -12.25
N TRP A 252 -4.86 4.05 -11.28
CA TRP A 252 -4.96 4.38 -9.87
C TRP A 252 -3.61 4.77 -9.30
N ARG A 253 -3.60 5.86 -8.56
CA ARG A 253 -2.41 6.35 -7.85
C ARG A 253 -2.56 6.05 -6.37
N GLY A 254 -1.51 5.61 -5.74
CA GLY A 254 -1.56 5.42 -4.29
C GLY A 254 -0.73 4.26 -3.74
N PRO A 255 -0.85 4.08 -2.41
CA PRO A 255 -1.71 4.81 -1.46
C PRO A 255 -1.28 6.27 -1.26
N LEU A 256 -2.26 7.17 -1.16
CA LEU A 256 -2.09 8.63 -1.06
C LEU A 256 -2.68 9.22 0.23
N GLY A 257 -3.18 8.40 1.14
CA GLY A 257 -3.70 8.86 2.42
C GLY A 257 -2.70 9.76 3.14
N LYS A 258 -3.19 10.82 3.81
CA LYS A 258 -2.34 11.89 4.35
C LYS A 258 -1.44 11.48 5.51
N HIS A 259 -1.70 10.34 6.13
CA HIS A 259 -0.82 9.75 7.12
C HIS A 259 -0.05 8.59 6.48
N GLU A 260 1.09 8.87 5.83
CA GLU A 260 1.97 7.86 5.18
C GLU A 260 1.25 6.89 4.22
N GLY A 261 0.25 7.38 3.48
CA GLY A 261 -0.58 6.59 2.58
C GLY A 261 -1.88 6.09 3.19
N PHE A 262 -2.03 6.14 4.52
CA PHE A 262 -3.28 5.84 5.22
C PHE A 262 -4.22 7.06 5.24
N ALA A 263 -5.47 6.82 4.90
CA ALA A 263 -6.54 7.78 5.12
C ALA A 263 -7.01 7.76 6.58
N LEU A 264 -7.05 6.57 7.19
CA LEU A 264 -7.23 6.35 8.61
C LEU A 264 -6.10 5.44 9.09
N TYR A 265 -5.36 5.88 10.11
CA TYR A 265 -4.26 5.14 10.70
C TYR A 265 -4.55 4.84 12.17
N ASN A 266 -4.13 3.66 12.62
CA ASN A 266 -4.26 3.24 14.02
C ASN A 266 -3.19 3.90 14.91
N ASP A 267 -3.42 5.16 15.26
CA ASP A 267 -2.55 6.00 16.11
C ASP A 267 -3.16 6.33 17.48
N GLY A 268 -4.31 5.73 17.79
CA GLY A 268 -5.07 6.01 19.02
C GLY A 268 -5.99 7.22 18.94
N LEU A 269 -6.10 7.90 17.77
CA LEU A 269 -7.03 9.01 17.55
C LEU A 269 -8.39 8.55 17.01
N THR A 270 -8.55 7.24 16.78
CA THR A 270 -9.77 6.58 16.35
C THR A 270 -10.04 5.33 17.17
N TYR A 271 -11.30 4.87 17.17
CA TYR A 271 -11.65 3.59 17.80
C TYR A 271 -10.97 2.43 17.11
N GLY A 272 -10.46 1.49 17.89
CA GLY A 272 -9.92 0.22 17.45
C GLY A 272 -8.43 0.08 17.68
N SER A 273 -7.99 -1.18 17.81
CA SER A 273 -6.59 -1.56 17.95
C SER A 273 -6.19 -2.65 16.97
N LYS A 274 -7.18 -3.28 16.32
CA LYS A 274 -7.01 -4.37 15.35
C LYS A 274 -8.26 -4.54 14.49
N TRP A 275 -8.11 -5.29 13.38
CA TRP A 275 -9.20 -5.71 12.50
C TRP A 275 -9.98 -4.52 11.93
N PHE A 276 -9.25 -3.58 11.34
CA PHE A 276 -9.86 -2.49 10.59
C PHE A 276 -10.36 -3.05 9.26
N TRP A 277 -11.71 -3.23 9.14
CA TRP A 277 -12.36 -3.88 8.02
C TRP A 277 -13.46 -3.05 7.41
N ALA A 278 -13.73 -3.32 6.13
CA ALA A 278 -14.90 -2.88 5.38
C ALA A 278 -15.26 -1.39 5.59
N PRO A 279 -14.41 -0.45 5.19
CA PRO A 279 -14.70 0.97 5.29
C PRO A 279 -15.74 1.38 4.23
N GLN A 280 -16.62 2.32 4.58
CA GLN A 280 -17.39 3.10 3.64
C GLN A 280 -17.10 4.58 3.82
N VAL A 281 -16.85 5.31 2.73
CA VAL A 281 -16.65 6.76 2.77
C VAL A 281 -17.82 7.48 2.13
N PHE A 282 -18.32 8.53 2.80
CA PHE A 282 -19.37 9.41 2.28
C PHE A 282 -19.13 10.86 2.69
N LYS A 283 -19.84 11.79 2.06
CA LYS A 283 -19.76 13.24 2.35
C LYS A 283 -21.10 13.79 2.80
N ARG A 284 -21.11 14.57 3.88
CA ARG A 284 -22.27 15.30 4.36
C ARG A 284 -21.84 16.65 4.95
N ASP A 285 -22.57 17.71 4.65
CA ASP A 285 -22.34 19.06 5.18
C ASP A 285 -20.88 19.54 5.04
N GLY A 286 -20.28 19.23 3.88
CA GLY A 286 -18.90 19.63 3.55
C GLY A 286 -17.81 18.79 4.20
N LYS A 287 -18.13 17.81 5.04
CA LYS A 287 -17.19 16.89 5.69
C LYS A 287 -17.25 15.50 5.09
N TYR A 288 -16.13 14.81 5.18
CA TYR A 288 -16.00 13.41 4.81
C TYR A 288 -16.11 12.55 6.06
N TYR A 289 -16.82 11.45 5.93
CA TYR A 289 -17.05 10.47 6.99
C TYR A 289 -16.57 9.12 6.51
N MET A 290 -16.00 8.33 7.41
CA MET A 290 -15.64 6.94 7.20
C MET A 290 -16.32 6.10 8.28
N ALA A 291 -17.33 5.33 7.88
CA ALA A 291 -17.87 4.26 8.72
C ALA A 291 -17.00 3.01 8.50
N TYR A 292 -16.61 2.34 9.58
CA TYR A 292 -15.68 1.21 9.51
C TYR A 292 -15.88 0.23 10.67
N THR A 293 -15.41 -0.97 10.47
CA THR A 293 -15.29 -1.97 11.54
C THR A 293 -13.90 -1.91 12.16
N ALA A 294 -13.82 -1.99 13.49
CA ALA A 294 -12.61 -2.33 14.23
C ALA A 294 -12.99 -3.12 15.50
N ASN A 295 -12.18 -4.08 15.92
CA ASN A 295 -12.47 -4.94 17.08
C ASN A 295 -13.87 -5.58 17.03
N GLU A 296 -14.42 -5.84 15.83
CA GLU A 296 -15.80 -6.32 15.58
C GLU A 296 -16.90 -5.37 16.12
N HIS A 297 -16.66 -4.07 16.09
CA HIS A 297 -17.64 -3.03 16.37
C HIS A 297 -17.55 -1.93 15.30
N ILE A 298 -18.63 -1.19 15.13
CA ILE A 298 -18.72 -0.17 14.08
C ILE A 298 -18.44 1.22 14.66
N ALA A 299 -17.53 1.93 14.04
CA ALA A 299 -17.15 3.29 14.39
C ALA A 299 -17.30 4.25 13.20
N LEU A 300 -17.32 5.56 13.50
CA LEU A 300 -17.41 6.64 12.52
C LEU A 300 -16.31 7.66 12.77
N ALA A 301 -15.43 7.85 11.80
CA ALA A 301 -14.39 8.88 11.80
C ALA A 301 -14.71 9.98 10.79
N THR A 302 -14.11 11.16 10.95
CA THR A 302 -14.34 12.33 10.08
C THR A 302 -13.04 12.94 9.59
N ALA A 303 -13.08 13.57 8.41
CA ALA A 303 -11.97 14.30 7.82
C ALA A 303 -12.45 15.53 7.04
N ASP A 304 -11.55 16.47 6.78
CA ASP A 304 -11.79 17.61 5.88
C ASP A 304 -11.32 17.33 4.43
N ASN A 305 -10.80 16.13 4.18
CA ASN A 305 -10.29 15.71 2.88
C ASN A 305 -10.53 14.20 2.66
N PRO A 306 -10.88 13.73 1.44
CA PRO A 306 -11.11 12.30 1.18
C PRO A 306 -9.87 11.45 1.41
N LEU A 307 -8.67 12.00 1.28
CA LEU A 307 -7.42 11.30 1.61
C LEU A 307 -7.09 11.31 3.12
N GLY A 308 -8.00 11.79 3.96
CA GLY A 308 -7.86 11.87 5.42
C GLY A 308 -7.01 13.08 5.88
N PRO A 309 -6.42 13.03 7.10
CA PRO A 309 -6.57 11.94 8.07
C PRO A 309 -8.00 11.88 8.64
N PHE A 310 -8.59 10.69 8.63
CA PHE A 310 -9.86 10.45 9.33
C PHE A 310 -9.58 10.21 10.80
N THR A 311 -10.25 10.97 11.67
CA THR A 311 -10.08 10.90 13.13
C THR A 311 -11.42 11.05 13.85
N GLN A 312 -11.50 10.63 15.11
CA GLN A 312 -12.63 10.90 16.00
C GLN A 312 -12.27 12.05 16.94
N ARG A 313 -13.10 13.09 17.00
CA ARG A 313 -12.74 14.36 17.70
C ARG A 313 -12.94 14.35 19.21
N ARG A 314 -13.83 13.52 19.77
CA ARG A 314 -14.24 13.61 21.18
C ARG A 314 -14.15 12.31 21.94
N ASP A 315 -14.41 11.20 21.27
CA ASP A 315 -14.52 9.88 21.88
C ASP A 315 -13.99 8.86 20.90
N THR A 316 -13.03 8.07 21.32
CA THR A 316 -12.45 7.00 20.55
C THR A 316 -13.19 5.67 20.77
N THR A 317 -14.47 5.73 21.11
CA THR A 317 -15.36 4.57 21.22
C THR A 317 -16.10 4.28 19.90
N TYR A 318 -16.61 3.06 19.76
CA TYR A 318 -17.52 2.78 18.67
C TYR A 318 -18.88 3.46 18.89
N CYS A 319 -19.54 3.91 17.82
CA CYS A 319 -20.75 4.73 17.92
C CYS A 319 -22.05 3.96 17.68
N TYR A 320 -22.01 2.80 17.00
CA TYR A 320 -23.21 2.05 16.67
C TYR A 320 -23.34 0.81 17.58
N HIS A 321 -24.10 1.00 18.66
CA HIS A 321 -24.28 -0.01 19.69
C HIS A 321 -25.38 -1.01 19.29
N ALA A 322 -24.98 -2.17 18.79
CA ALA A 322 -25.86 -3.31 18.57
C ALA A 322 -25.83 -4.25 19.81
N PRO A 323 -26.87 -5.08 20.04
CA PRO A 323 -26.91 -5.99 21.17
C PRO A 323 -25.86 -7.13 21.09
N VAL A 324 -25.27 -7.32 19.92
CA VAL A 324 -24.17 -8.27 19.64
C VAL A 324 -23.07 -7.57 18.85
N ARG A 325 -21.93 -8.23 18.66
CA ARG A 325 -20.87 -7.72 17.78
C ARG A 325 -21.40 -7.46 16.37
N ALA A 326 -20.94 -6.38 15.77
CA ALA A 326 -21.42 -5.92 14.48
C ALA A 326 -20.27 -5.44 13.59
N ILE A 327 -20.37 -5.72 12.29
CA ILE A 327 -19.34 -5.43 11.29
C ILE A 327 -19.98 -4.88 10.00
N ASP A 328 -19.17 -4.48 9.03
CA ASP A 328 -19.55 -4.13 7.65
C ASP A 328 -20.59 -3.01 7.58
N PRO A 329 -20.27 -1.79 8.04
CA PRO A 329 -21.21 -0.68 8.00
C PRO A 329 -21.43 -0.15 6.60
N PHE A 330 -22.68 0.16 6.26
CA PHE A 330 -23.07 0.93 5.09
C PHE A 330 -24.14 1.96 5.46
N VAL A 331 -23.80 3.24 5.34
CA VAL A 331 -24.71 4.37 5.61
C VAL A 331 -25.42 4.76 4.32
N PHE A 332 -26.73 4.66 4.30
CA PHE A 332 -27.58 5.05 3.19
C PHE A 332 -28.41 6.27 3.54
N PHE A 333 -28.40 7.30 2.68
CA PHE A 333 -29.23 8.50 2.80
C PHE A 333 -30.41 8.38 1.84
N ASP A 334 -31.64 8.43 2.38
CA ASP A 334 -32.83 8.41 1.56
C ASP A 334 -33.25 9.83 1.15
N THR A 335 -34.16 9.89 0.17
CA THR A 335 -34.70 11.13 -0.41
C THR A 335 -35.57 11.94 0.57
N ASP A 336 -36.04 11.36 1.67
CA ASP A 336 -36.75 12.02 2.76
C ASP A 336 -35.82 12.69 3.80
N GLY A 337 -34.48 12.57 3.59
CA GLY A 337 -33.44 13.13 4.47
C GLY A 337 -33.03 12.22 5.62
N LYS A 338 -33.67 11.08 5.79
CA LYS A 338 -33.28 10.10 6.80
C LYS A 338 -32.03 9.32 6.39
N ALA A 339 -31.26 8.92 7.38
CA ALA A 339 -30.11 8.06 7.21
C ALA A 339 -30.36 6.68 7.85
N TYR A 340 -29.87 5.65 7.19
CA TYR A 340 -30.02 4.26 7.62
C TYR A 340 -28.63 3.61 7.66
N LEU A 341 -28.36 2.84 8.72
CA LEU A 341 -27.19 1.98 8.82
C LEU A 341 -27.57 0.56 8.47
N TYR A 342 -27.03 0.05 7.36
CA TYR A 342 -27.00 -1.38 7.08
C TYR A 342 -25.71 -1.93 7.67
N HIS A 343 -25.79 -3.09 8.32
CA HIS A 343 -24.65 -3.69 8.99
C HIS A 343 -24.88 -5.19 9.19
N VAL A 344 -23.81 -5.90 9.48
CA VAL A 344 -23.85 -7.31 9.83
C VAL A 344 -23.87 -7.45 11.35
N ARG A 345 -24.75 -8.29 11.88
CA ARG A 345 -24.71 -8.77 13.26
C ARG A 345 -24.20 -10.20 13.30
N LEU A 346 -23.30 -10.48 14.24
CA LEU A 346 -22.72 -11.79 14.47
C LEU A 346 -23.59 -12.56 15.47
N ASP A 347 -24.67 -13.15 14.96
CA ASP A 347 -25.68 -13.88 15.75
C ASP A 347 -26.18 -15.11 15.00
N HIS A 348 -25.69 -16.30 15.39
CA HIS A 348 -25.98 -17.59 14.73
C HIS A 348 -25.72 -17.56 13.21
N GLY A 349 -24.65 -16.88 12.81
CA GLY A 349 -24.26 -16.57 11.44
C GLY A 349 -23.97 -15.07 11.28
N ASN A 350 -23.49 -14.69 10.10
CA ASN A 350 -23.45 -13.29 9.69
C ASN A 350 -24.81 -12.95 9.10
N ARG A 351 -25.54 -12.00 9.69
CA ARG A 351 -26.88 -11.60 9.29
C ARG A 351 -26.94 -10.11 9.03
N ILE A 352 -27.59 -9.69 7.97
CA ILE A 352 -27.70 -8.27 7.60
C ILE A 352 -28.92 -7.65 8.27
N PHE A 353 -28.66 -6.54 8.97
CA PHE A 353 -29.64 -5.71 9.64
C PHE A 353 -29.65 -4.29 9.08
N VAL A 354 -30.74 -3.57 9.25
CA VAL A 354 -30.85 -2.14 9.01
C VAL A 354 -31.48 -1.46 10.22
N ALA A 355 -31.03 -0.26 10.55
CA ALA A 355 -31.67 0.62 11.52
C ALA A 355 -31.61 2.08 11.05
N GLU A 356 -32.57 2.92 11.44
CA GLU A 356 -32.51 4.37 11.23
C GLU A 356 -31.42 4.96 12.15
N LEU A 357 -30.60 5.87 11.60
CA LEU A 357 -29.60 6.61 12.36
C LEU A 357 -30.22 7.85 13.03
N THR A 358 -29.57 8.33 14.09
CA THR A 358 -29.83 9.66 14.64
C THR A 358 -29.38 10.75 13.65
N ASP A 359 -29.94 11.95 13.76
CA ASP A 359 -29.69 13.04 12.80
C ASP A 359 -28.21 13.49 12.78
N ASP A 360 -27.50 13.32 13.90
CA ASP A 360 -26.06 13.59 14.04
C ASP A 360 -25.17 12.45 13.53
N LEU A 361 -25.76 11.34 13.09
CA LEU A 361 -25.09 10.11 12.64
C LEU A 361 -24.30 9.38 13.72
N LEU A 362 -24.34 9.79 14.98
CA LEU A 362 -23.54 9.21 16.05
C LEU A 362 -24.23 8.08 16.81
N GLY A 363 -25.47 7.78 16.48
CA GLY A 363 -26.26 6.74 17.11
C GLY A 363 -27.16 6.00 16.14
N MET A 364 -27.54 4.81 16.54
CA MET A 364 -28.52 3.96 15.86
C MET A 364 -29.78 3.90 16.70
N LYS A 365 -30.96 4.09 16.08
CA LYS A 365 -32.26 3.93 16.72
C LYS A 365 -32.59 2.43 16.77
N GLU A 366 -32.15 1.73 17.81
CA GLU A 366 -32.26 0.26 17.91
C GLU A 366 -33.71 -0.24 17.83
N GLU A 367 -34.69 0.54 18.26
CA GLU A 367 -36.11 0.22 18.15
C GLU A 367 -36.60 0.11 16.69
N THR A 368 -35.86 0.72 15.75
CA THR A 368 -36.12 0.62 14.31
C THR A 368 -35.40 -0.56 13.67
N ALA A 369 -34.49 -1.22 14.38
CA ALA A 369 -33.68 -2.30 13.83
C ALA A 369 -34.53 -3.45 13.28
N ARG A 370 -34.20 -3.88 12.07
CA ARG A 370 -34.84 -5.01 11.37
C ARG A 370 -33.78 -5.87 10.71
N GLU A 371 -33.96 -7.17 10.78
CA GLU A 371 -33.21 -8.11 9.96
C GLU A 371 -33.66 -7.94 8.50
N CYS A 372 -32.69 -7.73 7.60
CA CYS A 372 -32.94 -7.65 6.17
C CYS A 372 -32.98 -9.04 5.55
N LEU A 373 -31.93 -9.82 5.81
CA LEU A 373 -31.76 -11.17 5.30
C LEU A 373 -30.63 -11.92 6.02
N HIS A 374 -30.64 -13.23 5.87
CA HIS A 374 -29.56 -14.15 6.25
C HIS A 374 -29.37 -15.17 5.12
N ALA A 375 -28.24 -15.86 5.12
CA ALA A 375 -27.95 -16.88 4.12
C ALA A 375 -28.84 -18.12 4.32
N GLU A 376 -29.35 -18.62 3.21
CA GLU A 376 -30.16 -19.84 3.12
C GLU A 376 -29.39 -20.91 2.34
N ASP A 377 -29.87 -22.14 2.36
CA ASP A 377 -29.31 -23.22 1.56
C ASP A 377 -29.32 -22.89 0.05
N GLY A 378 -28.43 -23.51 -0.69
CA GLY A 378 -28.23 -23.26 -2.13
C GLY A 378 -26.99 -22.44 -2.39
N TRP A 379 -27.08 -21.45 -3.26
CA TRP A 379 -25.92 -20.63 -3.64
C TRP A 379 -25.37 -19.76 -2.47
N GLU A 380 -26.19 -19.48 -1.46
CA GLU A 380 -25.81 -18.65 -0.33
C GLU A 380 -25.02 -19.43 0.76
N ASN A 381 -25.15 -20.75 0.79
CA ASN A 381 -24.47 -21.63 1.74
C ASN A 381 -24.17 -22.99 1.08
N THR A 382 -23.27 -22.99 0.10
CA THR A 382 -22.94 -24.17 -0.73
C THR A 382 -22.32 -25.28 0.09
N GLU A 383 -21.61 -24.96 1.15
CA GLU A 383 -20.90 -25.91 2.01
C GLU A 383 -21.76 -26.33 3.22
N LYS A 384 -22.98 -25.82 3.36
CA LYS A 384 -23.88 -26.03 4.50
C LYS A 384 -23.19 -25.78 5.84
N ALA A 385 -22.47 -24.65 5.91
CA ALA A 385 -21.75 -24.25 7.11
C ALA A 385 -22.70 -24.06 8.30
N GLU A 386 -22.28 -24.45 9.48
CA GLU A 386 -23.02 -24.23 10.74
C GLU A 386 -23.09 -22.74 11.11
N TRP A 387 -22.18 -21.93 10.61
CA TRP A 387 -22.17 -20.48 10.70
C TRP A 387 -22.35 -19.89 9.29
N PRO A 388 -23.60 -19.77 8.79
CA PRO A 388 -23.87 -19.24 7.46
C PRO A 388 -23.55 -17.76 7.39
N VAL A 389 -23.03 -17.31 6.25
CA VAL A 389 -22.55 -15.94 6.06
C VAL A 389 -23.38 -15.20 5.03
N SER A 390 -23.93 -14.05 5.44
CA SER A 390 -24.37 -12.97 4.56
C SER A 390 -23.82 -11.64 5.07
N GLU A 391 -23.04 -10.96 4.26
CA GLU A 391 -22.25 -9.80 4.69
C GLU A 391 -22.05 -8.78 3.56
N GLY A 392 -21.27 -7.70 3.83
CA GLY A 392 -20.96 -6.66 2.85
C GLY A 392 -22.18 -5.95 2.26
N PRO A 393 -23.12 -5.45 3.07
CA PRO A 393 -24.30 -4.80 2.55
C PRO A 393 -23.96 -3.49 1.84
N THR A 394 -24.51 -3.28 0.63
CA THR A 394 -24.50 -1.98 -0.04
C THR A 394 -25.89 -1.69 -0.61
N VAL A 395 -26.39 -0.47 -0.48
CA VAL A 395 -27.78 -0.14 -0.82
C VAL A 395 -27.86 1.05 -1.76
N MET A 396 -28.74 0.91 -2.75
CA MET A 396 -29.11 2.01 -3.62
C MET A 396 -30.61 2.09 -3.83
N LYS A 397 -31.11 3.26 -4.24
CA LYS A 397 -32.50 3.49 -4.63
C LYS A 397 -32.58 3.89 -6.10
N GLN A 398 -33.46 3.25 -6.84
CA GLN A 398 -33.81 3.67 -8.19
C GLN A 398 -35.34 3.74 -8.35
N GLY A 399 -35.86 4.94 -8.56
CA GLY A 399 -37.27 5.18 -8.52
C GLY A 399 -37.87 4.88 -7.15
N LYS A 400 -38.81 3.92 -7.10
CA LYS A 400 -39.45 3.47 -5.85
C LYS A 400 -38.88 2.17 -5.30
N THR A 401 -37.83 1.62 -5.93
CA THR A 401 -37.26 0.33 -5.55
C THR A 401 -35.93 0.55 -4.88
N TYR A 402 -35.71 -0.09 -3.75
CA TYR A 402 -34.44 -0.22 -3.05
C TYR A 402 -33.80 -1.52 -3.46
N TYR A 403 -32.49 -1.53 -3.61
CA TYR A 403 -31.68 -2.69 -3.96
C TYR A 403 -30.61 -2.84 -2.88
N LEU A 404 -30.59 -3.99 -2.24
CA LEU A 404 -29.55 -4.39 -1.27
C LEU A 404 -28.69 -5.45 -1.95
N PHE A 405 -27.44 -5.11 -2.18
CA PHE A 405 -26.40 -6.06 -2.59
C PHE A 405 -25.75 -6.62 -1.34
N TYR A 406 -25.45 -7.89 -1.36
CA TYR A 406 -24.89 -8.63 -0.23
C TYR A 406 -24.05 -9.80 -0.71
N SER A 407 -23.13 -10.27 0.11
CA SER A 407 -22.27 -11.40 -0.23
C SER A 407 -22.54 -12.58 0.66
N CYS A 408 -22.50 -13.77 0.07
CA CYS A 408 -22.77 -15.03 0.76
C CYS A 408 -21.67 -16.07 0.52
N ASN A 409 -21.69 -17.11 1.33
CA ASN A 409 -20.62 -18.04 1.68
C ASN A 409 -19.52 -17.34 2.51
N ASP A 410 -18.54 -18.09 3.00
CA ASP A 410 -17.37 -17.48 3.65
C ASP A 410 -16.41 -16.91 2.60
N TYR A 411 -15.76 -15.78 2.85
CA TYR A 411 -14.84 -15.14 1.90
C TYR A 411 -13.66 -16.05 1.48
N ARG A 412 -13.39 -17.12 2.24
CA ARG A 412 -12.38 -18.13 1.91
C ARG A 412 -12.89 -19.19 0.92
N SER A 413 -14.20 -19.29 0.77
CA SER A 413 -14.81 -20.19 -0.22
C SER A 413 -14.66 -19.64 -1.64
N LYS A 414 -14.37 -20.52 -2.59
CA LYS A 414 -14.38 -20.17 -4.02
C LYS A 414 -15.77 -19.74 -4.51
N ASP A 415 -16.82 -20.14 -3.78
CA ASP A 415 -18.22 -19.86 -4.09
C ASP A 415 -18.72 -18.54 -3.46
N TYR A 416 -17.82 -17.78 -2.81
CA TYR A 416 -18.15 -16.44 -2.34
C TYR A 416 -18.68 -15.60 -3.51
N ALA A 417 -19.87 -15.03 -3.35
CA ALA A 417 -20.60 -14.42 -4.46
C ALA A 417 -21.50 -13.28 -3.98
N VAL A 418 -21.83 -12.34 -4.87
CA VAL A 418 -22.74 -11.23 -4.59
C VAL A 418 -24.11 -11.55 -5.09
N GLY A 419 -25.12 -11.43 -4.22
CA GLY A 419 -26.54 -11.44 -4.54
C GLY A 419 -27.16 -10.07 -4.46
N VAL A 420 -28.44 -9.98 -4.87
CA VAL A 420 -29.26 -8.78 -4.73
C VAL A 420 -30.64 -9.13 -4.18
N ALA A 421 -31.12 -8.29 -3.27
CA ALA A 421 -32.51 -8.27 -2.81
C ALA A 421 -33.15 -6.91 -3.11
N THR A 422 -34.45 -6.88 -3.22
CA THR A 422 -35.21 -5.65 -3.50
C THR A 422 -36.33 -5.42 -2.47
N ALA A 423 -36.64 -4.14 -2.21
CA ALA A 423 -37.71 -3.73 -1.33
C ALA A 423 -38.39 -2.44 -1.84
N SER A 424 -39.54 -2.11 -1.26
CA SER A 424 -40.25 -0.82 -1.49
C SER A 424 -39.99 0.19 -0.37
N SER A 425 -39.27 -0.23 0.68
CA SER A 425 -38.89 0.58 1.84
C SER A 425 -37.43 0.27 2.26
N PRO A 426 -36.71 1.24 2.78
CA PRO A 426 -35.35 0.99 3.25
C PRO A 426 -35.27 0.00 4.43
N LEU A 427 -36.35 -0.14 5.19
CA LEU A 427 -36.47 -1.10 6.28
C LEU A 427 -37.01 -2.48 5.84
N GLY A 428 -37.24 -2.69 4.53
CA GLY A 428 -37.77 -3.92 3.99
C GLY A 428 -39.32 -3.95 3.92
N PRO A 429 -39.96 -5.13 3.84
CA PRO A 429 -39.30 -6.44 3.73
C PRO A 429 -38.51 -6.62 2.43
N TRP A 430 -37.41 -7.35 2.50
CA TRP A 430 -36.50 -7.60 1.38
C TRP A 430 -36.85 -8.92 0.67
N GLU A 431 -36.89 -8.87 -0.65
CA GLU A 431 -37.14 -10.03 -1.52
C GLU A 431 -35.84 -10.37 -2.29
N LYS A 432 -35.27 -11.53 -2.03
CA LYS A 432 -34.07 -12.02 -2.71
C LYS A 432 -34.31 -12.25 -4.19
N GLN A 433 -33.44 -11.77 -5.05
CA GLN A 433 -33.52 -11.88 -6.51
C GLN A 433 -32.48 -12.87 -7.09
N GLY A 434 -31.59 -13.42 -6.24
CA GLY A 434 -30.54 -14.36 -6.58
C GLY A 434 -29.16 -13.74 -6.81
N PRO A 435 -28.19 -14.56 -7.25
CA PRO A 435 -26.81 -14.13 -7.43
C PRO A 435 -26.63 -13.24 -8.66
N VAL A 436 -25.71 -12.27 -8.55
CA VAL A 436 -25.38 -11.30 -9.60
C VAL A 436 -23.92 -11.40 -10.04
N ILE A 437 -22.98 -11.49 -9.08
CA ILE A 437 -21.56 -11.61 -9.34
C ILE A 437 -21.10 -12.94 -8.76
N THR A 438 -20.64 -13.84 -9.62
CA THR A 438 -20.24 -15.19 -9.25
C THR A 438 -18.96 -15.59 -9.98
N LYS A 439 -18.28 -16.62 -9.51
CA LYS A 439 -17.09 -17.16 -10.19
C LYS A 439 -17.38 -17.58 -11.63
N GLU A 440 -18.62 -18.04 -11.93
CA GLU A 440 -19.01 -18.51 -13.25
C GLU A 440 -19.12 -17.37 -14.27
N ASN A 441 -19.64 -16.19 -13.84
CA ASN A 441 -19.83 -15.07 -14.77
C ASN A 441 -18.65 -14.09 -14.80
N ILE A 442 -17.76 -14.13 -13.78
CA ILE A 442 -16.56 -13.30 -13.69
C ILE A 442 -15.30 -14.07 -14.14
N GLY A 443 -15.26 -15.39 -13.98
CA GLY A 443 -14.08 -16.21 -14.25
C GLY A 443 -12.99 -16.11 -13.17
N GLN A 444 -13.35 -15.66 -11.96
CA GLN A 444 -12.44 -15.55 -10.81
C GLN A 444 -13.10 -16.15 -9.57
N PRO A 445 -12.37 -16.87 -8.70
CA PRO A 445 -12.91 -17.40 -7.46
C PRO A 445 -13.05 -16.33 -6.39
N GLY A 446 -13.96 -16.54 -5.44
CA GLY A 446 -14.12 -15.70 -4.25
C GLY A 446 -14.51 -14.25 -4.56
N THR A 447 -15.50 -14.09 -5.47
CA THR A 447 -15.98 -12.79 -5.95
C THR A 447 -17.03 -12.21 -5.01
N GLY A 448 -16.68 -11.27 -4.16
CA GLY A 448 -17.66 -10.70 -3.24
C GLY A 448 -17.21 -9.45 -2.52
N HIS A 449 -18.02 -9.03 -1.59
CA HIS A 449 -17.92 -7.89 -0.69
C HIS A 449 -17.41 -6.64 -1.38
N GLY A 450 -18.31 -5.75 -1.73
CA GLY A 450 -17.97 -4.56 -2.46
C GLY A 450 -19.03 -3.48 -2.36
N ASP A 451 -18.91 -2.49 -3.23
CA ASP A 451 -19.75 -1.29 -3.20
C ASP A 451 -20.15 -0.82 -4.60
N LEU A 452 -21.24 -0.08 -4.66
CA LEU A 452 -21.81 0.51 -5.87
C LEU A 452 -21.41 1.97 -6.00
N PHE A 453 -20.95 2.34 -7.18
CA PHE A 453 -20.72 3.74 -7.52
C PHE A 453 -21.10 4.01 -8.98
N LYS A 454 -21.14 5.28 -9.38
CA LYS A 454 -21.34 5.67 -10.78
C LYS A 454 -20.06 6.18 -11.41
N ASP A 455 -19.81 5.76 -12.64
CA ASP A 455 -18.77 6.35 -13.45
C ASP A 455 -19.19 7.77 -13.97
N SER A 456 -18.27 8.47 -14.62
CA SER A 456 -18.50 9.81 -15.17
C SER A 456 -19.59 9.87 -16.25
N LYS A 457 -19.98 8.72 -16.80
CA LYS A 457 -21.06 8.56 -17.79
C LYS A 457 -22.40 8.19 -17.14
N GLY A 458 -22.43 8.03 -15.81
CA GLY A 458 -23.61 7.66 -15.04
C GLY A 458 -23.93 6.16 -15.04
N ASN A 459 -23.04 5.31 -15.55
CA ASN A 459 -23.23 3.86 -15.49
C ASN A 459 -22.94 3.35 -14.08
N TRP A 460 -23.71 2.34 -13.65
CA TRP A 460 -23.45 1.66 -12.40
C TRP A 460 -22.25 0.75 -12.51
N GLN A 461 -21.29 0.95 -11.61
CA GLN A 461 -20.11 0.12 -11.41
C GLN A 461 -20.22 -0.54 -10.04
N TYR A 462 -19.65 -1.75 -9.92
CA TYR A 462 -19.52 -2.45 -8.66
C TYR A 462 -18.04 -2.78 -8.44
N VAL A 463 -17.44 -2.21 -7.41
CA VAL A 463 -16.09 -2.59 -6.94
C VAL A 463 -16.23 -3.73 -5.95
N PHE A 464 -15.37 -4.73 -6.03
CA PHE A 464 -15.39 -5.92 -5.18
C PHE A 464 -14.00 -6.57 -5.11
N HIS A 465 -13.84 -7.58 -4.28
CA HIS A 465 -12.61 -8.34 -4.28
C HIS A 465 -12.78 -9.75 -4.86
N THR A 466 -11.65 -10.34 -5.27
CA THR A 466 -11.53 -11.76 -5.64
C THR A 466 -10.43 -12.41 -4.83
N HIS A 467 -10.36 -13.73 -4.83
CA HIS A 467 -9.16 -14.44 -4.38
C HIS A 467 -7.93 -14.01 -5.18
N TYR A 468 -6.74 -14.20 -4.59
CA TYR A 468 -5.49 -13.95 -5.30
C TYR A 468 -5.31 -14.90 -6.51
N SER A 469 -5.68 -16.16 -6.33
CA SER A 469 -5.63 -17.19 -7.37
C SER A 469 -6.61 -18.34 -7.04
N ASP A 470 -6.66 -19.35 -7.90
CA ASP A 470 -7.45 -20.55 -7.65
C ASP A 470 -7.01 -21.35 -6.41
N THR A 471 -5.79 -21.16 -5.94
CA THR A 471 -5.21 -21.90 -4.81
C THR A 471 -4.87 -21.02 -3.62
N GLN A 472 -4.96 -19.70 -3.75
CA GLN A 472 -4.59 -18.75 -2.72
C GLN A 472 -5.67 -17.67 -2.55
N VAL A 473 -6.18 -17.51 -1.33
CA VAL A 473 -7.22 -16.52 -1.00
C VAL A 473 -6.62 -15.11 -0.91
N SER A 474 -5.62 -14.95 -0.08
CA SER A 474 -5.04 -13.62 0.23
C SER A 474 -3.63 -13.45 -0.36
N PRO A 475 -3.22 -12.18 -0.65
CA PRO A 475 -3.99 -10.94 -0.52
C PRO A 475 -5.13 -10.90 -1.56
N ARG A 476 -6.33 -10.49 -1.14
CA ARG A 476 -7.48 -10.40 -2.06
C ARG A 476 -7.27 -9.27 -3.07
N ARG A 477 -7.59 -9.49 -4.34
CA ARG A 477 -7.41 -8.53 -5.43
C ARG A 477 -8.65 -7.70 -5.65
N THR A 478 -8.50 -6.38 -5.77
CA THR A 478 -9.61 -5.46 -6.06
C THR A 478 -9.96 -5.49 -7.55
N ALA A 479 -11.23 -5.57 -7.86
CA ALA A 479 -11.75 -5.60 -9.22
C ALA A 479 -13.01 -4.73 -9.36
N VAL A 480 -13.35 -4.38 -10.60
CA VAL A 480 -14.54 -3.61 -10.95
C VAL A 480 -15.26 -4.29 -12.10
N VAL A 481 -16.60 -4.18 -12.08
CA VAL A 481 -17.47 -4.62 -13.16
C VAL A 481 -18.62 -3.64 -13.34
N GLN A 482 -19.10 -3.45 -14.58
CA GLN A 482 -20.29 -2.66 -14.85
C GLN A 482 -21.55 -3.49 -14.64
N LEU A 483 -22.54 -2.91 -13.97
CA LEU A 483 -23.86 -3.51 -13.79
C LEU A 483 -24.93 -2.83 -14.63
N LYS A 484 -25.88 -3.63 -15.08
CA LYS A 484 -27.10 -3.16 -15.74
C LYS A 484 -28.31 -3.52 -14.86
N ILE A 485 -29.10 -2.50 -14.53
CA ILE A 485 -30.30 -2.62 -13.69
C ILE A 485 -31.52 -2.37 -14.56
N LYS A 486 -32.43 -3.35 -14.64
CA LYS A 486 -33.69 -3.24 -15.35
C LYS A 486 -34.82 -3.84 -14.51
N GLY A 487 -35.66 -2.97 -13.90
CA GLY A 487 -36.64 -3.40 -12.90
C GLY A 487 -35.93 -4.12 -11.75
N LYS A 488 -36.47 -5.22 -11.26
CA LYS A 488 -35.81 -6.01 -10.18
C LYS A 488 -34.57 -6.78 -10.64
N LYS A 489 -34.32 -6.90 -11.94
CA LYS A 489 -33.23 -7.68 -12.49
C LYS A 489 -31.94 -6.86 -12.55
N VAL A 490 -30.86 -7.39 -11.95
CA VAL A 490 -29.51 -6.86 -12.04
C VAL A 490 -28.60 -7.88 -12.73
N THR A 491 -27.77 -7.43 -13.66
CA THR A 491 -26.86 -8.29 -14.42
C THR A 491 -25.51 -7.63 -14.62
N VAL A 492 -24.45 -8.43 -14.63
CA VAL A 492 -23.11 -8.00 -15.08
C VAL A 492 -23.15 -7.69 -16.58
N VAL A 493 -22.49 -6.61 -16.99
CA VAL A 493 -22.29 -6.31 -18.42
C VAL A 493 -21.06 -7.10 -18.90
N PRO A 494 -21.23 -8.02 -19.88
CA PRO A 494 -20.12 -8.85 -20.35
C PRO A 494 -18.93 -8.03 -20.87
N GLY A 495 -17.72 -8.49 -20.57
CA GLY A 495 -16.46 -7.85 -21.02
C GLY A 495 -16.06 -6.58 -20.28
N THR A 496 -16.71 -6.23 -19.18
CA THR A 496 -16.40 -5.05 -18.38
C THR A 496 -15.58 -5.35 -17.13
N PHE A 497 -15.41 -6.61 -16.80
CA PHE A 497 -14.58 -7.02 -15.66
C PHE A 497 -13.12 -6.62 -15.89
N HIS A 498 -12.50 -5.99 -14.90
CA HIS A 498 -11.06 -5.73 -14.87
C HIS A 498 -10.59 -5.60 -13.43
N PHE A 499 -9.31 -5.92 -13.21
CA PHE A 499 -8.66 -5.62 -11.95
C PHE A 499 -8.33 -4.14 -11.85
N VAL A 500 -8.38 -3.62 -10.63
CA VAL A 500 -7.88 -2.27 -10.32
C VAL A 500 -6.36 -2.33 -10.34
N GLU A 501 -5.74 -1.51 -11.18
CA GLU A 501 -4.30 -1.50 -11.39
C GLU A 501 -3.69 -0.13 -11.08
N ARG A 502 -2.44 -0.16 -10.54
CA ARG A 502 -1.63 1.02 -10.23
C ARG A 502 -0.69 1.32 -11.38
#